data_fa37fa78e78974fe9aaf9bc7bd1f33ee
#
_entry.id   fa37fa78e78974fe9aaf9bc7bd1f33ee
#
_cell.length_a   1.000
_cell.length_b   1.000
_cell.length_c   1.000
_cell.angle_alpha   90.00
_cell.angle_beta   90.00
_cell.angle_gamma   90.00
#
_symmetry.space_group_name_H-M   'P 1'
#
loop_
_entity.id
_entity.type
_entity.pdbx_description
1 polymer ?
#
loop_
_entity_poly.entity_id
_entity_poly.type
_entity_poly.pdbx_seq_one_letter_code
_entity_poly.pdbx_strand_id
1 'polypeptide(L)'
;MKITRTRKFSLWVSAVALLLAVGCCILYFGYLKPKADREERHRQNLVLLQEYYDGKVAGYAEENKTIGEVDVAFIGDSITDGWPLADYFPAYKTANRGIGGDTTFGVEKRLQVSLYDINPKVVVMLIGGNNLDTMLENYEDILISIKENLPEAKVVLCSLTAMGGEWSRNNPKAVANNIEIKRLCDKYGFTYVDFYTPLYDEATGMNPAYRSDEVHPNATGYRVMADILLPVLDGLFEEIDGE
;
A
#
# COMPACT_ATOMS: atom_id res chain seq x y z
N MET A 1 -27.13 -63.57 31.07
CA MET A 1 -28.28 -62.92 30.45
C MET A 1 -27.98 -62.75 28.98
N LYS A 2 -28.59 -63.51 28.05
CA LYS A 2 -28.31 -63.41 26.59
C LYS A 2 -29.01 -62.15 26.04
N ILE A 3 -28.23 -61.15 25.51
CA ILE A 3 -28.78 -60.00 24.88
C ILE A 3 -29.55 -60.41 23.62
N THR A 4 -30.83 -60.04 23.52
CA THR A 4 -31.70 -60.39 22.36
C THR A 4 -31.21 -59.70 21.09
N ARG A 5 -31.48 -60.34 19.92
CA ARG A 5 -31.01 -59.84 18.60
C ARG A 5 -31.43 -58.38 18.33
N THR A 6 -32.61 -57.98 18.78
CA THR A 6 -33.15 -56.61 18.71
C THR A 6 -32.36 -55.59 19.55
N ARG A 7 -31.90 -55.99 20.76
CA ARG A 7 -31.09 -55.15 21.63
C ARG A 7 -29.68 -54.90 21.06
N LYS A 8 -29.09 -55.93 20.42
CA LYS A 8 -27.80 -55.78 19.72
C LYS A 8 -27.90 -54.85 18.53
N PHE A 9 -28.97 -54.95 17.73
CA PHE A 9 -29.23 -54.05 16.59
C PHE A 9 -29.42 -52.60 17.04
N SER A 10 -30.21 -52.36 18.08
CA SER A 10 -30.40 -50.99 18.63
C SER A 10 -29.08 -50.38 19.13
N LEU A 11 -28.23 -51.17 19.84
CA LEU A 11 -26.93 -50.71 20.30
C LEU A 11 -25.98 -50.35 19.14
N TRP A 12 -26.03 -51.15 18.05
CA TRP A 12 -25.21 -50.88 16.86
C TRP A 12 -25.65 -49.60 16.14
N VAL A 13 -26.94 -49.36 15.99
CA VAL A 13 -27.50 -48.12 15.41
C VAL A 13 -27.11 -46.89 16.24
N SER A 14 -27.21 -47.01 17.59
CA SER A 14 -26.79 -45.93 18.48
C SER A 14 -25.29 -45.61 18.40
N ALA A 15 -24.46 -46.64 18.27
CA ALA A 15 -23.00 -46.46 18.12
C ALA A 15 -22.64 -45.76 16.79
N VAL A 16 -23.30 -46.16 15.69
CA VAL A 16 -23.10 -45.49 14.38
C VAL A 16 -23.57 -44.04 14.41
N ALA A 17 -24.72 -43.77 15.03
CA ALA A 17 -25.22 -42.40 15.17
C ALA A 17 -24.25 -41.52 16.00
N LEU A 18 -23.69 -42.05 17.07
CA LEU A 18 -22.69 -41.36 17.88
C LEU A 18 -21.41 -41.08 17.10
N LEU A 19 -20.91 -42.03 16.32
CA LEU A 19 -19.71 -41.85 15.49
C LEU A 19 -19.96 -40.78 14.42
N LEU A 20 -21.14 -40.76 13.80
CA LEU A 20 -21.51 -39.70 12.83
C LEU A 20 -21.59 -38.35 13.51
N ALA A 21 -22.19 -38.25 14.69
CA ALA A 21 -22.26 -36.99 15.44
C ALA A 21 -20.87 -36.47 15.81
N VAL A 22 -19.98 -37.34 16.29
CA VAL A 22 -18.59 -36.98 16.59
C VAL A 22 -17.87 -36.53 15.31
N GLY A 23 -18.02 -37.24 14.19
CA GLY A 23 -17.46 -36.84 12.89
C GLY A 23 -17.97 -35.47 12.43
N CYS A 24 -19.26 -35.20 12.56
CA CYS A 24 -19.84 -33.89 12.26
C CYS A 24 -19.29 -32.78 13.17
N CYS A 25 -19.12 -33.04 14.47
CA CYS A 25 -18.52 -32.10 15.41
C CYS A 25 -17.06 -31.79 15.03
N ILE A 26 -16.25 -32.82 14.72
CA ILE A 26 -14.87 -32.64 14.30
C ILE A 26 -14.80 -31.82 13.01
N LEU A 27 -15.65 -32.12 12.02
CA LEU A 27 -15.71 -31.35 10.78
C LEU A 27 -16.14 -29.89 11.03
N TYR A 28 -17.16 -29.69 11.84
CA TYR A 28 -17.66 -28.34 12.13
C TYR A 28 -16.64 -27.52 12.92
N PHE A 29 -16.18 -27.99 14.06
CA PHE A 29 -15.28 -27.22 14.93
C PHE A 29 -13.84 -27.20 14.42
N GLY A 30 -13.38 -28.26 13.75
CA GLY A 30 -12.02 -28.37 13.24
C GLY A 30 -11.81 -27.65 11.90
N TYR A 31 -12.86 -27.52 11.08
CA TYR A 31 -12.71 -26.99 9.73
C TYR A 31 -13.69 -25.86 9.38
N LEU A 32 -15.01 -26.10 9.49
CA LEU A 32 -16.02 -25.15 8.99
C LEU A 32 -16.06 -23.86 9.80
N LYS A 33 -16.07 -23.95 11.12
CA LYS A 33 -16.10 -22.78 12.00
C LYS A 33 -14.83 -21.92 11.88
N PRO A 34 -13.60 -22.48 11.93
CA PRO A 34 -12.39 -21.67 11.73
C PRO A 34 -12.31 -21.00 10.35
N LYS A 35 -12.87 -21.64 9.32
CA LYS A 35 -12.96 -21.03 7.98
C LYS A 35 -13.92 -19.85 7.98
N ALA A 36 -15.14 -20.03 8.52
CA ALA A 36 -16.13 -18.97 8.63
C ALA A 36 -15.62 -17.78 9.47
N ASP A 37 -14.95 -18.06 10.61
CA ASP A 37 -14.36 -17.03 11.46
C ASP A 37 -13.26 -16.26 10.75
N ARG A 38 -12.49 -16.88 9.85
CA ARG A 38 -11.47 -16.21 9.03
C ARG A 38 -12.11 -15.31 7.96
N GLU A 39 -13.12 -15.82 7.27
CA GLU A 39 -13.86 -15.06 6.25
C GLU A 39 -14.54 -13.83 6.86
N GLU A 40 -15.12 -13.98 8.06
CA GLU A 40 -15.74 -12.87 8.77
C GLU A 40 -14.70 -11.82 9.21
N ARG A 41 -13.57 -12.24 9.80
CA ARG A 41 -12.47 -11.31 10.13
C ARG A 41 -11.93 -10.59 8.89
N HIS A 42 -11.79 -11.31 7.78
CA HIS A 42 -11.36 -10.69 6.53
C HIS A 42 -12.34 -9.63 6.06
N ARG A 43 -13.64 -9.92 6.10
CA ARG A 43 -14.70 -8.96 5.76
C ARG A 43 -14.67 -7.72 6.66
N GLN A 44 -14.55 -7.93 7.97
CA GLN A 44 -14.45 -6.84 8.94
C GLN A 44 -13.20 -5.98 8.69
N ASN A 45 -12.06 -6.58 8.39
CA ASN A 45 -10.86 -5.83 8.03
C ASN A 45 -11.03 -5.00 6.76
N LEU A 46 -11.71 -5.53 5.73
CA LEU A 46 -12.01 -4.76 4.52
C LEU A 46 -12.91 -3.55 4.80
N VAL A 47 -13.91 -3.71 5.68
CA VAL A 47 -14.76 -2.58 6.10
C VAL A 47 -13.95 -1.52 6.83
N LEU A 48 -13.09 -1.91 7.78
CA LEU A 48 -12.24 -0.98 8.51
C LEU A 48 -11.25 -0.24 7.60
N LEU A 49 -10.67 -0.93 6.62
CA LEU A 49 -9.79 -0.31 5.62
C LEU A 49 -10.55 0.69 4.75
N GLN A 50 -11.79 0.36 4.36
CA GLN A 50 -12.63 1.28 3.58
C GLN A 50 -13.03 2.51 4.41
N GLU A 51 -13.46 2.33 5.67
CA GLU A 51 -13.77 3.43 6.57
C GLU A 51 -12.55 4.33 6.82
N TYR A 52 -11.35 3.74 6.98
CA TYR A 52 -10.12 4.49 7.11
C TYR A 52 -9.81 5.30 5.84
N TYR A 53 -9.90 4.67 4.67
CA TYR A 53 -9.72 5.34 3.37
C TYR A 53 -10.69 6.51 3.20
N ASP A 54 -11.99 6.28 3.43
CA ASP A 54 -13.03 7.31 3.29
C ASP A 54 -12.79 8.47 4.27
N GLY A 55 -12.39 8.16 5.50
CA GLY A 55 -12.04 9.15 6.51
C GLY A 55 -10.84 10.01 6.12
N LYS A 56 -9.79 9.40 5.54
CA LYS A 56 -8.62 10.13 5.03
C LYS A 56 -8.99 11.03 3.86
N VAL A 57 -9.76 10.52 2.89
CA VAL A 57 -10.24 11.30 1.73
C VAL A 57 -11.09 12.51 2.18
N ALA A 58 -12.01 12.30 3.12
CA ALA A 58 -12.79 13.38 3.70
C ALA A 58 -11.92 14.40 4.46
N GLY A 59 -10.90 13.92 5.19
CA GLY A 59 -9.91 14.77 5.86
C GLY A 59 -9.14 15.64 4.89
N TYR A 60 -8.71 15.11 3.75
CA TYR A 60 -8.04 15.87 2.71
C TYR A 60 -8.95 16.95 2.11
N ALA A 61 -10.21 16.64 1.84
CA ALA A 61 -11.18 17.61 1.35
C ALA A 61 -11.39 18.78 2.35
N GLU A 62 -11.36 18.50 3.64
CA GLU A 62 -11.46 19.55 4.67
C GLU A 62 -10.17 20.38 4.76
N GLU A 63 -9.00 19.72 4.77
CA GLU A 63 -7.70 20.37 4.79
C GLU A 63 -7.51 21.30 3.58
N ASN A 64 -7.95 20.88 2.38
CA ASN A 64 -7.83 21.65 1.15
C ASN A 64 -8.49 23.03 1.24
N LYS A 65 -9.50 23.21 2.10
CA LYS A 65 -10.15 24.52 2.29
C LYS A 65 -9.23 25.57 2.91
N THR A 66 -8.17 25.15 3.58
CA THR A 66 -7.29 26.04 4.36
C THR A 66 -5.80 25.85 4.06
N ILE A 67 -5.40 24.79 3.37
CA ILE A 67 -3.98 24.48 3.15
C ILE A 67 -3.25 25.57 2.33
N GLY A 68 -3.95 26.24 1.40
CA GLY A 68 -3.37 27.26 0.52
C GLY A 68 -2.38 26.65 -0.49
N GLU A 69 -1.40 27.43 -0.95
CA GLU A 69 -0.39 26.95 -1.92
C GLU A 69 0.41 25.79 -1.33
N VAL A 70 0.68 24.78 -2.14
CA VAL A 70 1.46 23.59 -1.79
C VAL A 70 2.64 23.47 -2.74
N ASP A 71 3.85 23.37 -2.21
CA ASP A 71 5.04 23.16 -3.02
C ASP A 71 5.10 21.70 -3.49
N VAL A 72 5.01 20.73 -2.58
CA VAL A 72 5.16 19.31 -2.90
C VAL A 72 4.02 18.50 -2.31
N ALA A 73 3.25 17.81 -3.16
CA ALA A 73 2.26 16.82 -2.73
C ALA A 73 2.85 15.40 -2.84
N PHE A 74 2.82 14.68 -1.73
CA PHE A 74 3.23 13.27 -1.67
C PHE A 74 2.01 12.37 -1.71
N ILE A 75 1.83 11.60 -2.77
CA ILE A 75 0.69 10.69 -2.92
C ILE A 75 1.16 9.24 -2.94
N GLY A 76 0.47 8.37 -2.19
CA GLY A 76 0.88 6.98 -2.06
C GLY A 76 0.09 6.20 -1.02
N ASP A 77 0.69 5.11 -0.56
CA ASP A 77 0.14 4.19 0.43
C ASP A 77 0.64 4.45 1.87
N SER A 78 0.76 3.38 2.67
CA SER A 78 1.20 3.46 4.07
C SER A 78 2.62 4.00 4.24
N ILE A 79 3.50 3.82 3.26
CA ILE A 79 4.86 4.36 3.32
C ILE A 79 4.81 5.89 3.23
N THR A 80 3.98 6.43 2.36
CA THR A 80 3.76 7.87 2.26
C THR A 80 2.99 8.40 3.49
N ASP A 81 1.92 7.71 3.90
CA ASP A 81 1.09 8.10 5.05
C ASP A 81 1.91 8.24 6.34
N GLY A 82 2.81 7.28 6.59
CA GLY A 82 3.68 7.24 7.76
C GLY A 82 4.91 8.16 7.68
N TRP A 83 5.14 8.88 6.57
CA TRP A 83 6.32 9.74 6.42
C TRP A 83 6.07 11.11 7.07
N PRO A 84 6.82 11.50 8.12
CA PRO A 84 6.68 12.82 8.76
C PRO A 84 7.37 13.90 7.91
N LEU A 85 6.73 14.28 6.80
CA LEU A 85 7.31 15.13 5.74
C LEU A 85 7.91 16.44 6.24
N ALA A 86 7.26 17.10 7.21
CA ALA A 86 7.74 18.36 7.77
C ALA A 86 9.13 18.24 8.42
N ASP A 87 9.47 17.07 8.99
CA ASP A 87 10.75 16.82 9.64
C ASP A 87 11.88 16.57 8.61
N TYR A 88 11.52 16.09 7.42
CA TYR A 88 12.47 15.72 6.39
C TYR A 88 12.60 16.76 5.27
N PHE A 89 11.55 17.55 5.03
CA PHE A 89 11.47 18.55 3.95
C PHE A 89 11.05 19.92 4.48
N PRO A 90 11.73 20.47 5.50
CA PRO A 90 11.30 21.71 6.17
C PRO A 90 11.36 22.96 5.28
N ALA A 91 12.09 22.90 4.16
CA ALA A 91 12.18 24.01 3.20
C ALA A 91 10.94 24.12 2.30
N TYR A 92 10.12 23.08 2.23
CA TYR A 92 8.97 22.99 1.34
C TYR A 92 7.66 22.92 2.12
N LYS A 93 6.63 23.56 1.61
CA LYS A 93 5.27 23.36 2.10
C LYS A 93 4.71 22.07 1.49
N THR A 94 4.76 21.00 2.29
CA THR A 94 4.37 19.67 1.86
C THR A 94 2.92 19.33 2.19
N ALA A 95 2.25 18.58 1.32
CA ALA A 95 0.98 17.92 1.59
C ALA A 95 1.17 16.39 1.58
N ASN A 96 0.89 15.73 2.71
CA ASN A 96 0.87 14.27 2.78
C ASN A 96 -0.49 13.74 2.31
N ARG A 97 -0.51 13.04 1.20
CA ARG A 97 -1.69 12.40 0.59
C ARG A 97 -1.51 10.88 0.53
N GLY A 98 -0.82 10.31 1.53
CA GLY A 98 -0.69 8.87 1.73
C GLY A 98 -1.90 8.29 2.45
N ILE A 99 -2.32 7.08 2.09
CA ILE A 99 -3.37 6.32 2.79
C ILE A 99 -2.88 4.88 3.02
N GLY A 100 -2.83 4.46 4.29
CA GLY A 100 -2.43 3.10 4.63
C GLY A 100 -3.25 2.03 3.92
N GLY A 101 -2.58 1.06 3.28
CA GLY A 101 -3.23 -0.01 2.54
C GLY A 101 -3.75 0.35 1.15
N ASP A 102 -3.54 1.59 0.68
CA ASP A 102 -4.04 2.04 -0.62
C ASP A 102 -3.34 1.33 -1.79
N THR A 103 -4.02 1.30 -2.93
CA THR A 103 -3.59 0.70 -4.18
C THR A 103 -3.60 1.73 -5.30
N THR A 104 -3.06 1.39 -6.47
CA THR A 104 -3.16 2.25 -7.66
C THR A 104 -4.62 2.59 -7.99
N PHE A 105 -5.54 1.63 -7.85
CA PHE A 105 -6.98 1.87 -8.06
C PHE A 105 -7.60 2.83 -7.03
N GLY A 106 -7.11 2.85 -5.79
CA GLY A 106 -7.56 3.79 -4.78
C GLY A 106 -7.00 5.19 -5.03
N VAL A 107 -5.72 5.32 -5.38
CA VAL A 107 -5.08 6.59 -5.78
C VAL A 107 -5.83 7.22 -6.96
N GLU A 108 -6.14 6.45 -8.00
CA GLU A 108 -6.87 6.94 -9.18
C GLU A 108 -8.20 7.60 -8.82
N LYS A 109 -8.96 7.00 -7.93
CA LYS A 109 -10.29 7.49 -7.48
C LYS A 109 -10.23 8.81 -6.72
N ARG A 110 -9.08 9.16 -6.12
CA ARG A 110 -8.91 10.32 -5.27
C ARG A 110 -7.95 11.38 -5.80
N LEU A 111 -7.54 11.30 -7.07
CA LEU A 111 -6.64 12.29 -7.68
C LEU A 111 -7.18 13.73 -7.54
N GLN A 112 -8.49 13.93 -7.73
CA GLN A 112 -9.12 15.24 -7.59
C GLN A 112 -8.83 15.86 -6.21
N VAL A 113 -9.25 15.21 -5.14
CA VAL A 113 -9.10 15.74 -3.78
C VAL A 113 -7.67 15.72 -3.29
N SER A 114 -6.85 14.79 -3.77
CA SER A 114 -5.48 14.64 -3.30
C SER A 114 -4.49 15.58 -3.98
N LEU A 115 -4.71 15.91 -5.24
CA LEU A 115 -3.77 16.65 -6.07
C LEU A 115 -4.41 17.88 -6.75
N TYR A 116 -5.52 17.69 -7.48
CA TYR A 116 -6.02 18.75 -8.36
C TYR A 116 -6.60 19.93 -7.58
N ASP A 117 -7.28 19.67 -6.46
CA ASP A 117 -7.85 20.72 -5.59
C ASP A 117 -6.77 21.60 -4.92
N ILE A 118 -5.52 21.11 -4.80
CA ILE A 118 -4.42 21.83 -4.14
C ILE A 118 -3.34 22.33 -5.12
N ASN A 119 -3.38 21.91 -6.37
CA ASN A 119 -2.51 22.33 -7.47
C ASN A 119 -1.03 22.47 -7.08
N PRO A 120 -0.36 21.38 -6.66
CA PRO A 120 1.02 21.46 -6.18
C PRO A 120 2.00 21.72 -7.32
N LYS A 121 3.15 22.35 -7.03
CA LYS A 121 4.23 22.57 -8.01
C LYS A 121 4.93 21.25 -8.36
N VAL A 122 5.07 20.35 -7.38
CA VAL A 122 5.71 19.03 -7.57
C VAL A 122 4.79 17.95 -6.99
N VAL A 123 4.62 16.86 -7.74
CA VAL A 123 3.94 15.64 -7.29
C VAL A 123 4.98 14.54 -7.09
N VAL A 124 5.07 13.97 -5.89
CA VAL A 124 5.90 12.80 -5.58
C VAL A 124 4.97 11.61 -5.38
N MET A 125 5.07 10.58 -6.23
CA MET A 125 4.20 9.40 -6.18
C MET A 125 4.98 8.13 -5.84
N LEU A 126 4.54 7.43 -4.77
CA LEU A 126 5.02 6.12 -4.37
C LEU A 126 3.82 5.22 -4.08
N ILE A 127 3.44 4.35 -5.02
CA ILE A 127 2.24 3.50 -4.93
C ILE A 127 2.43 2.19 -5.68
N GLY A 128 1.78 1.13 -5.23
CA GLY A 128 1.70 -0.15 -5.91
C GLY A 128 2.17 -1.34 -5.06
N GLY A 129 2.76 -1.10 -3.90
CA GLY A 129 3.22 -2.14 -2.99
C GLY A 129 2.10 -3.09 -2.53
N ASN A 130 0.88 -2.59 -2.39
CA ASN A 130 -0.28 -3.36 -1.93
C ASN A 130 -0.98 -4.17 -3.04
N ASN A 131 -0.69 -3.90 -4.31
CA ASN A 131 -1.30 -4.60 -5.44
C ASN A 131 -0.30 -4.91 -6.56
N LEU A 132 0.86 -5.46 -6.21
CA LEU A 132 1.98 -5.75 -7.11
C LEU A 132 1.58 -6.48 -8.41
N ASP A 133 0.60 -7.39 -8.34
CA ASP A 133 0.16 -8.18 -9.50
C ASP A 133 -0.72 -7.40 -10.47
N THR A 134 -1.36 -6.32 -10.04
CA THR A 134 -2.34 -5.56 -10.82
C THR A 134 -2.03 -4.07 -10.91
N MET A 135 -0.96 -3.61 -10.26
CA MET A 135 -0.68 -2.17 -10.18
C MET A 135 -0.51 -1.50 -11.54
N LEU A 136 0.02 -2.21 -12.52
CA LEU A 136 0.25 -1.67 -13.86
C LEU A 136 -1.02 -1.59 -14.73
N GLU A 137 -2.15 -2.16 -14.29
CA GLU A 137 -3.40 -2.14 -15.05
C GLU A 137 -3.95 -0.72 -15.23
N ASN A 138 -3.71 0.18 -14.26
CA ASN A 138 -4.17 1.57 -14.30
C ASN A 138 -3.08 2.59 -13.95
N TYR A 139 -1.83 2.17 -13.74
CA TYR A 139 -0.75 3.07 -13.35
C TYR A 139 -0.51 4.16 -14.41
N GLU A 140 -0.51 3.78 -15.68
CA GLU A 140 -0.34 4.72 -16.79
C GLU A 140 -1.51 5.70 -16.92
N ASP A 141 -2.75 5.27 -16.65
CA ASP A 141 -3.94 6.13 -16.66
C ASP A 141 -3.85 7.22 -15.58
N ILE A 142 -3.32 6.87 -14.40
CA ILE A 142 -3.02 7.86 -13.34
C ILE A 142 -2.05 8.92 -13.86
N LEU A 143 -0.97 8.51 -14.53
CA LEU A 143 0.05 9.46 -15.05
C LEU A 143 -0.51 10.38 -16.12
N ILE A 144 -1.32 9.85 -17.04
CA ILE A 144 -2.02 10.62 -18.07
C ILE A 144 -2.92 11.65 -17.40
N SER A 145 -3.74 11.22 -16.43
CA SER A 145 -4.65 12.09 -15.70
C SER A 145 -3.92 13.20 -14.93
N ILE A 146 -2.79 12.91 -14.28
CA ILE A 146 -1.97 13.94 -13.62
C ILE A 146 -1.44 14.95 -14.65
N LYS A 147 -0.88 14.47 -15.76
CA LYS A 147 -0.32 15.34 -16.81
C LYS A 147 -1.37 16.25 -17.45
N GLU A 148 -2.59 15.77 -17.63
CA GLU A 148 -3.70 16.53 -18.21
C GLU A 148 -4.27 17.58 -17.24
N ASN A 149 -4.36 17.26 -15.95
CA ASN A 149 -4.98 18.13 -14.95
C ASN A 149 -3.98 19.04 -14.21
N LEU A 150 -2.69 18.68 -14.23
CA LEU A 150 -1.60 19.47 -13.63
C LEU A 150 -0.45 19.64 -14.65
N PRO A 151 -0.68 20.31 -15.78
CA PRO A 151 0.30 20.39 -16.89
C PRO A 151 1.60 21.10 -16.51
N GLU A 152 1.57 21.98 -15.52
CA GLU A 152 2.74 22.74 -15.06
C GLU A 152 3.49 22.03 -13.91
N ALA A 153 2.87 21.03 -13.28
CA ALA A 153 3.50 20.34 -12.16
C ALA A 153 4.63 19.41 -12.64
N LYS A 154 5.76 19.48 -11.97
CA LYS A 154 6.82 18.47 -12.14
C LYS A 154 6.41 17.18 -11.43
N VAL A 155 6.64 16.03 -12.05
CA VAL A 155 6.22 14.73 -11.49
C VAL A 155 7.44 13.87 -11.19
N VAL A 156 7.52 13.38 -9.96
CA VAL A 156 8.55 12.46 -9.48
C VAL A 156 7.89 11.11 -9.18
N LEU A 157 8.30 10.08 -9.89
CA LEU A 157 7.87 8.71 -9.65
C LEU A 157 8.95 7.96 -8.87
N CYS A 158 8.59 7.49 -7.69
CA CYS A 158 9.48 6.70 -6.86
C CYS A 158 9.35 5.21 -7.17
N SER A 159 10.46 4.50 -7.14
CA SER A 159 10.42 3.04 -7.13
C SER A 159 9.64 2.52 -5.92
N LEU A 160 9.03 1.35 -6.03
CA LEU A 160 8.62 0.57 -4.87
C LEU A 160 9.84 0.27 -4.02
N THR A 161 9.68 0.26 -2.70
CA THR A 161 10.75 -0.09 -1.77
C THR A 161 11.00 -1.60 -1.73
N ALA A 162 12.16 -2.02 -1.26
CA ALA A 162 12.41 -3.41 -0.92
C ALA A 162 11.49 -3.87 0.23
N MET A 163 11.21 -5.16 0.28
CA MET A 163 10.44 -5.81 1.33
C MET A 163 11.32 -6.82 2.06
N GLY A 164 11.21 -6.90 3.38
CA GLY A 164 11.97 -7.81 4.23
C GLY A 164 11.18 -9.02 4.68
N GLY A 165 11.80 -9.88 5.50
CA GLY A 165 11.19 -11.04 6.14
C GLY A 165 10.45 -11.95 5.16
N GLU A 166 9.25 -12.37 5.51
CA GLU A 166 8.42 -13.21 4.63
C GLU A 166 7.93 -12.49 3.37
N TRP A 167 7.90 -11.16 3.38
CA TRP A 167 7.50 -10.34 2.23
C TRP A 167 8.60 -10.22 1.18
N SER A 168 9.86 -10.53 1.51
CA SER A 168 11.00 -10.47 0.57
C SER A 168 10.80 -11.32 -0.70
N ARG A 169 9.95 -12.37 -0.63
CA ARG A 169 9.53 -13.17 -1.79
C ARG A 169 8.85 -12.34 -2.92
N ASN A 170 8.36 -11.16 -2.58
CA ASN A 170 7.70 -10.25 -3.52
C ASN A 170 8.71 -9.30 -4.22
N ASN A 171 9.95 -9.22 -3.76
CA ASN A 171 10.97 -8.33 -4.34
C ASN A 171 11.19 -8.52 -5.84
N PRO A 172 11.18 -9.74 -6.40
CA PRO A 172 11.28 -9.89 -7.86
C PRO A 172 10.15 -9.20 -8.62
N LYS A 173 8.91 -9.18 -8.08
CA LYS A 173 7.79 -8.45 -8.68
C LYS A 173 7.96 -6.93 -8.53
N ALA A 174 8.40 -6.47 -7.36
CA ALA A 174 8.70 -5.06 -7.13
C ALA A 174 9.76 -4.55 -8.11
N VAL A 175 10.83 -5.31 -8.32
CA VAL A 175 11.89 -4.98 -9.31
C VAL A 175 11.32 -4.91 -10.72
N ALA A 176 10.51 -5.89 -11.14
CA ALA A 176 9.88 -5.88 -12.45
C ALA A 176 8.97 -4.66 -12.65
N ASN A 177 8.17 -4.31 -11.66
CA ASN A 177 7.33 -3.12 -11.67
C ASN A 177 8.15 -1.82 -11.68
N ASN A 178 9.26 -1.76 -10.95
CA ASN A 178 10.16 -0.61 -10.95
C ASN A 178 10.78 -0.34 -12.33
N ILE A 179 11.07 -1.39 -13.10
CA ILE A 179 11.52 -1.26 -14.50
C ILE A 179 10.43 -0.56 -15.34
N GLU A 180 9.17 -0.95 -15.16
CA GLU A 180 8.05 -0.34 -15.88
C GLU A 180 7.77 1.10 -15.41
N ILE A 181 7.84 1.38 -14.11
CA ILE A 181 7.73 2.76 -13.58
C ILE A 181 8.81 3.64 -14.24
N LYS A 182 10.06 3.17 -14.28
CA LYS A 182 11.15 3.91 -14.94
C LYS A 182 10.88 4.13 -16.43
N ARG A 183 10.40 3.11 -17.15
CA ARG A 183 10.02 3.23 -18.57
C ARG A 183 8.93 4.28 -18.78
N LEU A 184 7.96 4.34 -17.87
CA LEU A 184 6.90 5.35 -17.91
C LEU A 184 7.44 6.77 -17.61
N CYS A 185 8.41 6.91 -16.68
CA CYS A 185 9.11 8.18 -16.48
C CYS A 185 9.75 8.67 -17.79
N ASP A 186 10.51 7.79 -18.45
CA ASP A 186 11.18 8.11 -19.72
C ASP A 186 10.14 8.50 -20.82
N LYS A 187 8.99 7.80 -20.86
CA LYS A 187 7.91 8.05 -21.83
C LYS A 187 7.24 9.41 -21.65
N TYR A 188 7.02 9.84 -20.41
CA TYR A 188 6.26 11.05 -20.11
C TYR A 188 7.14 12.26 -19.77
N GLY A 189 8.46 12.08 -19.67
CA GLY A 189 9.41 13.12 -19.27
C GLY A 189 9.34 13.44 -17.78
N PHE A 190 8.99 12.43 -16.95
CA PHE A 190 8.94 12.52 -15.49
C PHE A 190 10.28 12.15 -14.86
N THR A 191 10.50 12.57 -13.63
CA THR A 191 11.71 12.22 -12.88
C THR A 191 11.55 10.89 -12.15
N TYR A 192 12.53 10.00 -12.28
CA TYR A 192 12.55 8.72 -11.54
C TYR A 192 13.45 8.81 -10.33
N VAL A 193 12.99 8.31 -9.18
CA VAL A 193 13.78 8.19 -7.94
C VAL A 193 13.78 6.74 -7.47
N ASP A 194 14.98 6.19 -7.30
CA ASP A 194 15.18 4.82 -6.82
C ASP A 194 15.31 4.77 -5.29
N PHE A 195 14.26 4.30 -4.62
CA PHE A 195 14.29 3.96 -3.19
C PHE A 195 14.55 2.47 -2.94
N TYR A 196 14.42 1.62 -3.98
CA TYR A 196 14.60 0.18 -3.82
C TYR A 196 16.03 -0.18 -3.48
N THR A 197 16.99 0.23 -4.33
CA THR A 197 18.40 -0.15 -4.23
C THR A 197 19.05 0.27 -2.91
N PRO A 198 18.88 1.50 -2.40
CA PRO A 198 19.49 1.92 -1.14
C PRO A 198 18.91 1.24 0.10
N LEU A 199 17.66 0.77 0.03
CA LEU A 199 17.01 0.08 1.14
C LEU A 199 17.16 -1.45 1.09
N TYR A 200 17.66 -1.99 -0.02
CA TYR A 200 17.77 -3.43 -0.25
C TYR A 200 19.03 -4.02 0.39
N ASP A 201 18.89 -5.24 0.89
CA ASP A 201 19.97 -6.10 1.36
C ASP A 201 19.75 -7.51 0.79
N GLU A 202 20.80 -8.12 0.23
CA GLU A 202 20.70 -9.41 -0.47
C GLU A 202 20.26 -10.56 0.45
N ALA A 203 20.65 -10.53 1.71
CA ALA A 203 20.35 -11.60 2.66
C ALA A 203 18.99 -11.48 3.29
N THR A 204 18.45 -10.25 3.44
CA THR A 204 17.26 -9.98 4.26
C THR A 204 16.13 -9.28 3.51
N GLY A 205 16.31 -8.97 2.22
CA GLY A 205 15.41 -8.12 1.44
C GLY A 205 15.57 -6.66 1.85
N MET A 206 14.56 -6.04 2.47
CA MET A 206 14.76 -4.71 3.07
C MET A 206 15.69 -4.81 4.27
N ASN A 207 16.74 -3.99 4.27
CA ASN A 207 17.76 -3.96 5.33
C ASN A 207 17.10 -3.73 6.70
N PRO A 208 17.34 -4.61 7.69
CA PRO A 208 16.75 -4.48 9.03
C PRO A 208 17.04 -3.16 9.74
N ALA A 209 18.15 -2.48 9.42
CA ALA A 209 18.48 -1.18 9.98
C ALA A 209 17.52 -0.07 9.52
N TYR A 210 16.82 -0.25 8.41
CA TYR A 210 15.98 0.76 7.76
C TYR A 210 14.47 0.51 7.90
N ARG A 211 14.05 -0.57 8.56
CA ARG A 211 12.63 -0.93 8.66
C ARG A 211 12.14 -1.06 10.10
N SER A 212 10.88 -0.72 10.32
CA SER A 212 10.15 -0.90 11.59
C SER A 212 9.49 -2.28 11.67
N ASP A 213 9.07 -2.80 10.54
CA ASP A 213 8.53 -4.14 10.33
C ASP A 213 9.08 -4.74 9.02
N GLU A 214 8.35 -5.61 8.35
CA GLU A 214 8.84 -6.26 7.12
C GLU A 214 8.70 -5.38 5.86
N VAL A 215 7.92 -4.29 5.90
CA VAL A 215 7.63 -3.47 4.70
C VAL A 215 7.74 -1.96 4.93
N HIS A 216 7.61 -1.49 6.19
CA HIS A 216 7.59 -0.06 6.48
C HIS A 216 8.96 0.45 6.92
N PRO A 217 9.45 1.57 6.35
CA PRO A 217 10.65 2.23 6.82
C PRO A 217 10.52 2.69 8.27
N ASN A 218 11.62 2.62 9.02
CA ASN A 218 11.78 3.33 10.29
C ASN A 218 12.34 4.74 10.04
N ALA A 219 12.62 5.50 11.11
CA ALA A 219 13.16 6.86 10.97
C ALA A 219 14.47 6.91 10.16
N THR A 220 15.34 5.89 10.26
CA THR A 220 16.58 5.80 9.48
C THR A 220 16.27 5.51 8.00
N GLY A 221 15.31 4.61 7.71
CA GLY A 221 14.88 4.32 6.34
C GLY A 221 14.28 5.56 5.67
N TYR A 222 13.39 6.28 6.36
CA TYR A 222 12.86 7.55 5.85
C TYR A 222 13.95 8.60 5.64
N ARG A 223 15.00 8.63 6.48
CA ARG A 223 16.14 9.53 6.28
C ARG A 223 16.89 9.19 5.00
N VAL A 224 17.17 7.91 4.74
CA VAL A 224 17.80 7.46 3.49
C VAL A 224 16.97 7.88 2.28
N MET A 225 15.63 7.69 2.32
CA MET A 225 14.74 8.10 1.23
C MET A 225 14.74 9.63 1.04
N ALA A 226 14.73 10.40 2.14
CA ALA A 226 14.75 11.86 2.08
C ALA A 226 16.08 12.39 1.52
N ASP A 227 17.21 11.84 1.94
CA ASP A 227 18.53 12.24 1.48
C ASP A 227 18.72 12.02 -0.04
N ILE A 228 17.99 11.07 -0.62
CA ILE A 228 17.96 10.81 -2.07
C ILE A 228 17.00 11.78 -2.78
N LEU A 229 15.81 12.02 -2.20
CA LEU A 229 14.78 12.82 -2.83
C LEU A 229 15.06 14.33 -2.75
N LEU A 230 15.65 14.79 -1.65
CA LEU A 230 15.87 16.22 -1.39
C LEU A 230 16.64 16.93 -2.52
N PRO A 231 17.81 16.44 -2.99
CA PRO A 231 18.52 17.08 -4.08
C PRO A 231 17.75 17.05 -5.41
N VAL A 232 16.85 16.10 -5.61
CA VAL A 232 15.95 16.06 -6.77
C VAL A 232 14.93 17.19 -6.69
N LEU A 233 14.31 17.38 -5.50
CA LEU A 233 13.38 18.48 -5.28
C LEU A 233 14.08 19.84 -5.45
N ASP A 234 15.26 20.02 -4.85
CA ASP A 234 16.05 21.25 -4.96
C ASP A 234 16.31 21.61 -6.45
N GLY A 235 16.74 20.62 -7.25
CA GLY A 235 16.94 20.83 -8.69
C GLY A 235 15.67 21.18 -9.45
N LEU A 236 14.53 20.54 -9.15
CA LEU A 236 13.25 20.87 -9.77
C LEU A 236 12.75 22.27 -9.40
N PHE A 237 12.99 22.72 -8.16
CA PHE A 237 12.62 24.08 -7.76
C PHE A 237 13.54 25.14 -8.37
N GLU A 238 14.84 24.85 -8.57
CA GLU A 238 15.73 25.73 -9.34
C GLU A 238 15.25 25.92 -10.79
N GLU A 239 14.74 24.85 -11.42
CA GLU A 239 14.12 24.94 -12.76
C GLU A 239 12.84 25.79 -12.74
N ILE A 240 11.92 25.56 -11.77
CA ILE A 240 10.64 26.28 -11.65
C ILE A 240 10.87 27.78 -11.40
N ASP A 241 11.83 28.14 -10.54
CA ASP A 241 12.13 29.54 -10.19
C ASP A 241 12.94 30.26 -11.27
N GLY A 242 13.57 29.52 -12.20
CA GLY A 242 14.35 30.04 -13.31
C GLY A 242 13.56 30.32 -14.62
N GLU A 243 12.32 29.78 -14.69
CA GLU A 243 11.38 30.01 -15.81
C GLU A 243 10.55 31.27 -15.58
#